data_2f827e915f5fbdfe19a13b4d96b46a15
#
_entry.id   2f827e915f5fbdfe19a13b4d96b46a15
#
_cell.length_a   1.000
_cell.length_b   1.000
_cell.length_c   1.000
_cell.angle_alpha   90.00
_cell.angle_beta   90.00
_cell.angle_gamma   90.00
#
_symmetry.space_group_name_H-M   'P 1'
#
loop_
_entity.id
_entity.type
_entity.pdbx_description
1 polymer ?
#
loop_
_entity_poly.entity_id
_entity_poly.type
_entity_poly.pdbx_seq_one_letter_code
_entity_poly.pdbx_strand_id
1 'polypeptide(L)'
;MQKRITSVRFLVAAWCIVGAIELSGKLIAQTTPEDKPSVILVRPAPWDPWLAQWKAYRSSQYQFAEVDSVASSIQLREQITKAISNCSTQAVAILLCGDAALEVAPKKWQSLTPGIVLKTEIQLGELTTKELCTDALYGDLDQDGCPDIAVGRLPAKTPEELKRMLQRSIDYESIAPGPWNDTVHVTAGVGGFGFLADTAIETVTRRFLTEGIPSYFKMNVTVASCTSTYCPNPWKLREAYIDRINQGGLFWVYIGHGQVDQLDHFRVSKDWLPIGQTTDAARFRCQNRPPIALMLACLTGAYDARVDCFSEQLLAQPQGPIAVISGSRVTMPYGLSQFSSELINGCFRDRIETLGELVLQAKRRVWLDDEKDMAETNTIEISANEVVDIRKRYRKIVTEMAQALNPSDHDLTLERREHVRLMNLLGDPLLKIPYPNPLEFEVPSRAISGEILRISGTSSQAGRLIVELSLVRDRVPESVSALRVYQGTEQDHQQMDQNYQQSNRLTVERIEKSIDAGSFEIDLQIPPGSSGRYVVSGYVYGDQEWLVGTKKVLIRKP
;
A
#
# COMPACT_ATOMS: atom_id res chain seq x y z
N MET A 1 -69.84 -28.03 6.14
CA MET A 1 -69.42 -29.45 6.25
C MET A 1 -67.99 -29.46 6.61
N GLN A 2 -67.70 -29.62 7.91
CA GLN A 2 -67.27 -30.84 8.61
C GLN A 2 -66.05 -31.45 7.91
N LYS A 3 -65.00 -31.69 8.57
CA LYS A 3 -64.43 -32.20 9.86
C LYS A 3 -62.97 -32.52 9.54
N ARG A 4 -61.97 -32.60 10.31
CA ARG A 4 -61.56 -32.81 11.74
C ARG A 4 -60.04 -32.77 11.75
N ILE A 5 -59.39 -32.03 12.54
CA ILE A 5 -58.65 -32.27 13.78
C ILE A 5 -58.12 -33.71 13.93
N THR A 6 -56.79 -33.86 14.04
CA THR A 6 -56.21 -34.70 15.10
C THR A 6 -54.73 -34.26 15.39
N SER A 7 -54.53 -33.95 16.65
CA SER A 7 -53.28 -33.72 17.36
C SER A 7 -52.75 -35.03 18.00
N VAL A 8 -51.43 -35.23 18.11
CA VAL A 8 -50.78 -36.05 19.13
C VAL A 8 -49.34 -35.57 19.28
N ARG A 9 -48.99 -34.78 20.31
CA ARG A 9 -48.43 -35.13 21.64
C ARG A 9 -46.97 -35.62 21.62
N PHE A 10 -46.10 -34.73 22.12
CA PHE A 10 -44.97 -34.82 23.04
C PHE A 10 -44.42 -36.21 23.42
N LEU A 11 -43.09 -36.32 23.36
CA LEU A 11 -42.28 -36.99 24.36
C LEU A 11 -40.94 -36.27 24.52
N VAL A 12 -40.74 -35.76 25.73
CA VAL A 12 -39.53 -35.21 26.31
C VAL A 12 -38.67 -36.38 26.78
N ALA A 13 -37.39 -36.38 26.43
CA ALA A 13 -36.38 -37.11 27.22
C ALA A 13 -35.10 -36.26 27.29
N ALA A 14 -34.91 -35.67 28.44
CA ALA A 14 -33.64 -35.10 28.87
C ALA A 14 -32.67 -36.25 29.20
N TRP A 15 -31.43 -36.15 28.72
CA TRP A 15 -30.29 -36.83 29.34
C TRP A 15 -29.03 -35.96 29.29
N CYS A 16 -28.39 -35.98 30.42
CA CYS A 16 -27.33 -35.22 31.02
C CYS A 16 -26.09 -34.97 30.13
N ILE A 17 -25.63 -33.76 30.32
CA ILE A 17 -24.33 -33.15 29.99
C ILE A 17 -23.22 -33.88 30.78
N VAL A 18 -22.21 -34.34 30.06
CA VAL A 18 -20.83 -34.48 30.58
C VAL A 18 -19.93 -33.77 29.61
N GLY A 19 -19.14 -32.83 30.14
CA GLY A 19 -18.31 -31.90 29.39
C GLY A 19 -17.23 -32.58 28.52
N ALA A 20 -17.10 -32.05 27.34
CA ALA A 20 -15.89 -32.13 26.57
C ALA A 20 -15.49 -30.69 26.24
N ILE A 21 -14.41 -30.24 26.83
CA ILE A 21 -13.66 -29.06 26.43
C ILE A 21 -13.08 -29.40 25.06
N GLU A 22 -13.73 -28.95 23.99
CA GLU A 22 -13.14 -28.97 22.68
C GLU A 22 -12.15 -27.78 22.58
N LEU A 23 -10.87 -28.12 22.67
CA LEU A 23 -9.81 -27.33 22.13
C LEU A 23 -10.10 -27.13 20.62
N SER A 24 -10.55 -25.93 20.26
CA SER A 24 -10.61 -25.50 18.87
C SER A 24 -9.19 -25.23 18.35
N GLY A 25 -8.40 -26.29 18.20
CA GLY A 25 -7.28 -26.26 17.29
C GLY A 25 -7.85 -26.05 15.89
N LYS A 26 -7.54 -24.92 15.24
CA LYS A 26 -7.72 -24.77 13.81
C LYS A 26 -7.03 -25.95 13.14
N LEU A 27 -7.81 -26.95 12.75
CA LEU A 27 -7.37 -27.95 11.79
C LEU A 27 -7.07 -27.16 10.51
N ILE A 28 -5.80 -26.92 10.24
CA ILE A 28 -5.35 -26.56 8.91
C ILE A 28 -5.68 -27.77 8.06
N ALA A 29 -6.79 -27.72 7.34
CA ALA A 29 -7.11 -28.71 6.33
C ALA A 29 -5.89 -28.77 5.40
N GLN A 30 -5.20 -29.89 5.37
CA GLN A 30 -4.18 -30.16 4.37
C GLN A 30 -4.92 -30.22 3.04
N THR A 31 -4.87 -29.12 2.25
CA THR A 31 -5.36 -29.12 0.88
C THR A 31 -4.58 -30.19 0.11
N THR A 32 -5.28 -31.05 -0.58
CA THR A 32 -4.65 -32.03 -1.47
C THR A 32 -3.89 -31.28 -2.57
N PRO A 33 -2.85 -31.86 -3.18
CA PRO A 33 -2.13 -31.19 -4.29
C PRO A 33 -3.03 -30.74 -5.44
N GLU A 34 -4.20 -31.37 -5.60
CA GLU A 34 -5.16 -31.09 -6.68
C GLU A 34 -6.01 -29.81 -6.41
N ASP A 35 -6.04 -29.29 -5.17
CA ASP A 35 -6.90 -28.16 -4.79
C ASP A 35 -6.17 -26.81 -4.71
N LYS A 36 -4.83 -26.78 -4.88
CA LYS A 36 -4.07 -25.53 -4.76
C LYS A 36 -4.25 -24.64 -5.98
N PRO A 37 -4.45 -23.33 -5.82
CA PRO A 37 -4.53 -22.41 -6.94
C PRO A 37 -3.22 -22.38 -7.75
N SER A 38 -3.34 -22.09 -9.04
CA SER A 38 -2.22 -22.09 -9.98
C SER A 38 -1.59 -20.70 -10.08
N VAL A 39 -0.27 -20.67 -10.26
CA VAL A 39 0.52 -19.46 -10.56
C VAL A 39 1.28 -19.69 -11.86
N ILE A 40 1.19 -18.73 -12.77
CA ILE A 40 1.90 -18.77 -14.05
C ILE A 40 3.25 -18.10 -13.87
N LEU A 41 4.33 -18.85 -14.11
CA LEU A 41 5.70 -18.37 -14.05
C LEU A 41 6.23 -18.13 -15.47
N VAL A 42 6.36 -16.87 -15.84
CA VAL A 42 6.98 -16.48 -17.11
C VAL A 42 8.45 -16.17 -16.86
N ARG A 43 9.35 -16.88 -17.49
CA ARG A 43 10.78 -16.69 -17.30
C ARG A 43 11.58 -17.09 -18.55
N PRO A 44 12.79 -16.56 -18.75
CA PRO A 44 13.74 -17.15 -19.70
C PRO A 44 14.04 -18.61 -19.31
N ALA A 45 13.97 -19.54 -20.26
CA ALA A 45 14.13 -20.98 -19.98
C ALA A 45 15.41 -21.33 -19.17
N PRO A 46 16.59 -20.72 -19.41
CA PRO A 46 17.79 -20.99 -18.62
C PRO A 46 17.70 -20.52 -17.15
N TRP A 47 16.69 -19.73 -16.79
CA TRP A 47 16.57 -19.17 -15.44
C TRP A 47 15.76 -20.02 -14.46
N ASP A 48 15.16 -21.11 -14.94
CA ASP A 48 14.33 -21.97 -14.09
C ASP A 48 15.02 -22.45 -12.79
N PRO A 49 16.29 -22.87 -12.78
CA PRO A 49 16.96 -23.30 -11.56
C PRO A 49 17.01 -22.23 -10.46
N TRP A 50 16.97 -20.94 -10.84
CA TRP A 50 17.06 -19.82 -9.91
C TRP A 50 15.75 -19.53 -9.18
N LEU A 51 14.61 -20.06 -9.66
CA LEU A 51 13.31 -20.01 -9.02
C LEU A 51 13.08 -21.15 -8.03
N ALA A 52 13.92 -22.18 -8.01
CA ALA A 52 13.69 -23.41 -7.26
C ALA A 52 13.40 -23.18 -5.77
N GLN A 53 14.16 -22.31 -5.11
CA GLN A 53 13.97 -22.01 -3.68
C GLN A 53 12.64 -21.32 -3.42
N TRP A 54 12.26 -20.34 -4.25
CA TRP A 54 10.99 -19.63 -4.15
C TRP A 54 9.80 -20.56 -4.47
N LYS A 55 9.92 -21.40 -5.52
CA LYS A 55 8.91 -22.43 -5.83
C LYS A 55 8.72 -23.39 -4.65
N ALA A 56 9.80 -23.86 -4.03
CA ALA A 56 9.74 -24.71 -2.85
C ALA A 56 9.02 -24.03 -1.68
N TYR A 57 9.35 -22.76 -1.41
CA TYR A 57 8.68 -21.96 -0.36
C TYR A 57 7.18 -21.81 -0.61
N ARG A 58 6.77 -21.50 -1.85
CA ARG A 58 5.36 -21.30 -2.24
C ARG A 58 4.59 -22.61 -2.49
N SER A 59 5.24 -23.75 -2.65
CA SER A 59 4.62 -25.04 -3.03
C SER A 59 3.61 -25.58 -2.03
N SER A 60 3.68 -25.13 -0.76
CA SER A 60 2.65 -25.46 0.23
C SER A 60 1.30 -24.81 -0.08
N GLN A 61 1.26 -23.69 -0.80
CA GLN A 61 0.08 -22.86 -1.05
C GLN A 61 -0.36 -22.88 -2.52
N TYR A 62 0.58 -23.06 -3.46
CA TYR A 62 0.35 -22.91 -4.90
C TYR A 62 0.95 -24.07 -5.71
N GLN A 63 0.40 -24.30 -6.88
CA GLN A 63 1.03 -25.07 -7.95
C GLN A 63 1.46 -24.13 -9.08
N PHE A 64 2.40 -24.56 -9.92
CA PHE A 64 3.03 -23.71 -10.91
C PHE A 64 2.86 -24.24 -12.30
N ALA A 65 2.50 -23.36 -13.26
CA ALA A 65 2.59 -23.60 -14.68
C ALA A 65 3.66 -22.65 -15.25
N GLU A 66 4.59 -23.20 -16.03
CA GLU A 66 5.75 -22.46 -16.52
C GLU A 66 5.59 -22.10 -17.99
N VAL A 67 5.96 -20.88 -18.34
CA VAL A 67 5.95 -20.33 -19.69
C VAL A 67 7.32 -19.74 -19.99
N ASP A 68 7.89 -20.14 -21.12
CA ASP A 68 9.14 -19.56 -21.57
C ASP A 68 8.92 -18.16 -22.13
N SER A 69 9.74 -17.20 -21.70
CA SER A 69 9.70 -15.85 -22.22
C SER A 69 10.07 -15.82 -23.70
N VAL A 70 9.32 -15.04 -24.47
CA VAL A 70 9.52 -14.81 -25.91
C VAL A 70 9.52 -13.32 -26.20
N ALA A 71 10.18 -12.91 -27.28
CA ALA A 71 10.34 -11.49 -27.61
C ALA A 71 9.04 -10.78 -28.05
N SER A 72 8.04 -11.52 -28.51
CA SER A 72 6.74 -10.96 -28.92
C SER A 72 5.74 -11.00 -27.77
N SER A 73 5.24 -9.84 -27.36
CA SER A 73 4.19 -9.74 -26.34
C SER A 73 2.89 -10.44 -26.74
N ILE A 74 2.57 -10.44 -28.04
CA ILE A 74 1.38 -11.14 -28.57
C ILE A 74 1.54 -12.65 -28.38
N GLN A 75 2.67 -13.22 -28.81
CA GLN A 75 2.94 -14.64 -28.63
C GLN A 75 3.01 -15.03 -27.16
N LEU A 76 3.62 -14.18 -26.34
CA LEU A 76 3.70 -14.41 -24.90
C LEU A 76 2.30 -14.45 -24.27
N ARG A 77 1.41 -13.52 -24.64
CA ARG A 77 0.02 -13.50 -24.17
C ARG A 77 -0.71 -14.79 -24.57
N GLU A 78 -0.57 -15.25 -25.81
CA GLU A 78 -1.16 -16.51 -26.28
C GLU A 78 -0.66 -17.72 -25.48
N GLN A 79 0.65 -17.79 -25.20
CA GLN A 79 1.24 -18.85 -24.40
C GLN A 79 0.75 -18.84 -22.95
N ILE A 80 0.65 -17.66 -22.32
CA ILE A 80 0.10 -17.48 -20.98
C ILE A 80 -1.38 -17.93 -20.93
N THR A 81 -2.20 -17.47 -21.87
CA THR A 81 -3.62 -17.88 -21.95
C THR A 81 -3.77 -19.39 -22.12
N LYS A 82 -2.93 -20.02 -22.97
CA LYS A 82 -2.89 -21.46 -23.11
C LYS A 82 -2.43 -22.18 -21.84
N ALA A 83 -1.44 -21.66 -21.13
CA ALA A 83 -0.99 -22.23 -19.87
C ALA A 83 -2.12 -22.17 -18.81
N ILE A 84 -2.82 -21.04 -18.71
CA ILE A 84 -3.96 -20.87 -17.81
C ILE A 84 -5.07 -21.87 -18.14
N SER A 85 -5.42 -22.05 -19.42
CA SER A 85 -6.48 -23.00 -19.83
C SER A 85 -6.12 -24.46 -19.56
N ASN A 86 -4.83 -24.78 -19.43
CA ASN A 86 -4.33 -26.11 -19.10
C ASN A 86 -4.17 -26.36 -17.59
N CYS A 87 -4.35 -25.34 -16.74
CA CYS A 87 -4.28 -25.51 -15.30
C CYS A 87 -5.48 -26.36 -14.80
N SER A 88 -5.22 -27.26 -13.86
CA SER A 88 -6.25 -28.06 -13.20
C SER A 88 -7.08 -27.25 -12.21
N THR A 89 -6.54 -26.12 -11.75
CA THR A 89 -7.19 -25.21 -10.78
C THR A 89 -7.14 -23.77 -11.29
N GLN A 90 -7.89 -22.91 -10.65
CA GLN A 90 -7.93 -21.48 -11.00
C GLN A 90 -6.52 -20.87 -10.91
N ALA A 91 -6.12 -20.17 -11.96
CA ALA A 91 -4.93 -19.33 -11.93
C ALA A 91 -5.22 -18.03 -11.19
N VAL A 92 -4.38 -17.70 -10.19
CA VAL A 92 -4.59 -16.52 -9.32
C VAL A 92 -3.55 -15.44 -9.53
N ALA A 93 -2.37 -15.77 -10.06
CA ALA A 93 -1.30 -14.80 -10.31
C ALA A 93 -0.42 -15.18 -11.49
N ILE A 94 0.18 -14.17 -12.10
CA ILE A 94 1.21 -14.27 -13.12
C ILE A 94 2.45 -13.54 -12.59
N LEU A 95 3.58 -14.23 -12.52
CA LEU A 95 4.88 -13.64 -12.21
C LEU A 95 5.72 -13.56 -13.48
N LEU A 96 6.01 -12.36 -13.92
CA LEU A 96 6.87 -12.07 -15.06
C LEU A 96 8.32 -11.87 -14.59
N CYS A 97 9.23 -12.75 -14.98
CA CYS A 97 10.64 -12.66 -14.65
C CYS A 97 11.42 -12.17 -15.86
N GLY A 98 12.11 -11.05 -15.71
CA GLY A 98 12.94 -10.46 -16.76
C GLY A 98 12.61 -9.00 -17.04
N ASP A 99 13.62 -8.30 -17.53
CA ASP A 99 13.55 -6.92 -17.98
C ASP A 99 12.75 -6.80 -19.28
N ALA A 100 12.13 -5.64 -19.54
CA ALA A 100 11.34 -5.39 -20.73
C ALA A 100 12.01 -4.43 -21.74
N ALA A 101 13.16 -3.86 -21.43
CA ALA A 101 13.84 -2.88 -22.29
C ALA A 101 14.27 -3.49 -23.63
N LEU A 102 13.69 -3.00 -24.72
CA LEU A 102 13.85 -3.58 -26.07
C LEU A 102 15.16 -3.22 -26.77
N GLU A 103 15.88 -2.16 -26.38
CA GLU A 103 16.94 -1.58 -27.21
C GLU A 103 18.34 -1.48 -26.60
N VAL A 104 18.55 -1.79 -25.32
CA VAL A 104 19.83 -1.53 -24.62
C VAL A 104 20.68 -2.79 -24.44
N ALA A 105 20.16 -3.96 -24.77
CA ALA A 105 20.94 -5.17 -24.62
C ALA A 105 21.83 -5.40 -25.83
N PRO A 106 23.16 -5.47 -25.68
CA PRO A 106 23.99 -6.12 -26.68
C PRO A 106 23.47 -7.55 -26.84
N LYS A 107 23.55 -8.11 -28.03
CA LYS A 107 23.04 -9.43 -28.49
C LYS A 107 23.23 -10.65 -27.52
N LYS A 108 23.69 -10.43 -26.30
CA LYS A 108 23.89 -11.41 -25.22
C LYS A 108 22.70 -11.61 -24.28
N TRP A 109 21.70 -10.73 -24.28
CA TRP A 109 20.57 -10.81 -23.36
C TRP A 109 19.40 -11.55 -24.01
N GLN A 110 19.31 -12.85 -23.76
CA GLN A 110 18.17 -13.69 -24.11
C GLN A 110 17.04 -13.61 -23.05
N SER A 111 17.04 -12.57 -22.24
CA SER A 111 16.29 -12.50 -20.98
C SER A 111 15.12 -11.52 -20.99
N LEU A 112 14.69 -11.06 -22.16
CA LEU A 112 13.60 -10.09 -22.24
C LEU A 112 12.24 -10.76 -22.06
N THR A 113 11.45 -10.22 -21.14
CA THR A 113 10.03 -10.50 -20.97
C THR A 113 9.27 -9.23 -21.35
N PRO A 114 8.78 -9.11 -22.59
CA PRO A 114 8.24 -7.85 -23.09
C PRO A 114 7.03 -7.38 -22.29
N GLY A 115 6.84 -6.07 -22.18
CA GLY A 115 5.57 -5.46 -21.80
C GLY A 115 4.64 -5.36 -23.01
N ILE A 116 3.34 -5.24 -22.77
CA ILE A 116 2.36 -4.98 -23.83
C ILE A 116 2.30 -3.49 -24.10
N VAL A 117 2.58 -3.08 -25.33
CA VAL A 117 2.54 -1.67 -25.76
C VAL A 117 1.21 -1.38 -26.45
N LEU A 118 0.53 -0.34 -26.00
CA LEU A 118 -0.75 0.13 -26.55
C LEU A 118 -0.67 1.61 -26.91
N LYS A 119 -1.55 2.06 -27.80
CA LYS A 119 -1.77 3.49 -28.00
C LYS A 119 -2.51 4.08 -26.80
N THR A 120 -2.09 5.26 -26.36
CA THR A 120 -2.85 6.02 -25.36
C THR A 120 -4.14 6.57 -25.99
N GLU A 121 -5.21 6.51 -25.22
CA GLU A 121 -6.50 7.09 -25.61
C GLU A 121 -6.64 8.53 -25.08
N ILE A 122 -5.83 8.92 -24.09
CA ILE A 122 -5.81 10.26 -23.52
C ILE A 122 -4.81 11.13 -24.26
N GLN A 123 -5.30 12.22 -24.83
CA GLN A 123 -4.45 13.20 -25.54
C GLN A 123 -4.51 14.54 -24.80
N LEU A 124 -3.43 14.88 -24.10
CA LEU A 124 -3.25 16.15 -23.40
C LEU A 124 -2.13 16.97 -24.07
N GLY A 125 -2.31 17.31 -25.33
CA GLY A 125 -1.35 18.09 -26.08
C GLY A 125 0.01 17.39 -26.25
N GLU A 126 1.09 18.17 -26.24
CA GLU A 126 2.46 17.67 -26.49
C GLU A 126 3.06 16.88 -25.32
N LEU A 127 2.43 16.91 -24.14
CA LEU A 127 2.94 16.28 -22.92
C LEU A 127 2.60 14.78 -22.82
N THR A 128 1.66 14.28 -23.64
CA THR A 128 1.28 12.88 -23.61
C THR A 128 2.16 12.02 -24.48
N THR A 129 2.62 10.90 -23.95
CA THR A 129 3.24 9.85 -24.75
C THR A 129 2.15 9.21 -25.63
N LYS A 130 2.51 8.92 -26.90
CA LYS A 130 1.56 8.30 -27.85
C LYS A 130 1.22 6.85 -27.52
N GLU A 131 2.01 6.24 -26.67
CA GLU A 131 1.93 4.83 -26.31
C GLU A 131 2.11 4.65 -24.81
N LEU A 132 1.49 3.64 -24.25
CA LEU A 132 1.69 3.16 -22.88
C LEU A 132 2.21 1.73 -22.90
N CYS A 133 2.94 1.34 -21.86
CA CYS A 133 3.38 -0.03 -21.63
C CYS A 133 2.71 -0.59 -20.39
N THR A 134 2.21 -1.82 -20.47
CA THR A 134 1.49 -2.46 -19.37
C THR A 134 1.76 -3.96 -19.30
N ASP A 135 1.79 -4.48 -18.08
CA ASP A 135 1.78 -5.91 -17.81
C ASP A 135 0.36 -6.40 -17.47
N ALA A 136 -0.57 -5.50 -17.12
CA ALA A 136 -1.92 -5.84 -16.68
C ALA A 136 -2.66 -6.73 -17.68
N LEU A 137 -2.47 -6.49 -18.98
CA LEU A 137 -3.17 -7.22 -20.04
C LEU A 137 -2.67 -8.66 -20.28
N TYR A 138 -1.61 -9.09 -19.63
CA TYR A 138 -1.30 -10.51 -19.54
C TYR A 138 -2.30 -11.28 -18.68
N GLY A 139 -2.93 -10.59 -17.72
CA GLY A 139 -3.97 -11.13 -16.85
C GLY A 139 -5.40 -10.86 -17.32
N ASP A 140 -5.60 -10.20 -18.44
CA ASP A 140 -6.90 -9.89 -19.04
C ASP A 140 -7.31 -11.05 -19.98
N LEU A 141 -8.19 -11.93 -19.51
CA LEU A 141 -8.54 -13.18 -20.18
C LEU A 141 -9.69 -13.02 -21.17
N ASP A 142 -10.68 -12.20 -20.84
CA ASP A 142 -11.86 -11.96 -21.68
C ASP A 142 -11.66 -10.80 -22.67
N GLN A 143 -10.52 -10.11 -22.59
CA GLN A 143 -10.10 -9.02 -23.48
C GLN A 143 -10.97 -7.76 -23.39
N ASP A 144 -11.55 -7.51 -22.23
CA ASP A 144 -12.32 -6.29 -21.97
C ASP A 144 -11.42 -5.07 -21.65
N GLY A 145 -10.12 -5.32 -21.38
CA GLY A 145 -9.10 -4.32 -21.05
C GLY A 145 -8.86 -4.15 -19.54
N CYS A 146 -9.55 -4.92 -18.71
CA CYS A 146 -9.37 -5.03 -17.28
C CYS A 146 -8.72 -6.37 -16.92
N PRO A 147 -7.72 -6.45 -16.04
CA PRO A 147 -7.14 -7.73 -15.66
C PRO A 147 -8.09 -8.56 -14.78
N ASP A 148 -8.15 -9.88 -15.06
CA ASP A 148 -8.84 -10.90 -14.27
C ASP A 148 -7.94 -11.58 -13.27
N ILE A 149 -6.62 -11.59 -13.53
CA ILE A 149 -5.61 -12.26 -12.74
C ILE A 149 -4.54 -11.25 -12.31
N ALA A 150 -4.04 -11.40 -11.09
CA ALA A 150 -2.96 -10.57 -10.57
C ALA A 150 -1.68 -10.74 -11.40
N VAL A 151 -1.02 -9.62 -11.74
CA VAL A 151 0.24 -9.63 -12.48
C VAL A 151 1.29 -8.84 -11.72
N GLY A 152 2.48 -9.43 -11.54
CA GLY A 152 3.66 -8.76 -11.00
C GLY A 152 4.90 -9.06 -11.83
N ARG A 153 5.82 -8.11 -11.88
CA ARG A 153 7.08 -8.22 -12.62
C ARG A 153 8.28 -8.14 -11.69
N LEU A 154 9.24 -9.05 -11.86
CA LEU A 154 10.60 -8.90 -11.34
C LEU A 154 11.51 -8.55 -12.51
N PRO A 155 11.86 -7.25 -12.70
CA PRO A 155 12.60 -6.75 -13.87
C PRO A 155 14.10 -7.06 -13.75
N ALA A 156 14.43 -8.34 -13.57
CA ALA A 156 15.81 -8.79 -13.42
C ALA A 156 16.51 -8.88 -14.77
N LYS A 157 17.77 -8.43 -14.82
CA LYS A 157 18.64 -8.50 -16.00
C LYS A 157 19.50 -9.75 -16.01
N THR A 158 19.71 -10.34 -14.84
CA THR A 158 20.49 -11.56 -14.67
C THR A 158 19.76 -12.56 -13.77
N PRO A 159 20.06 -13.85 -13.87
CA PRO A 159 19.49 -14.86 -12.99
C PRO A 159 19.83 -14.60 -11.52
N GLU A 160 21.01 -14.04 -11.23
CA GLU A 160 21.45 -13.70 -9.87
C GLU A 160 20.60 -12.57 -9.28
N GLU A 161 20.22 -11.57 -10.10
CA GLU A 161 19.27 -10.51 -9.69
C GLU A 161 17.91 -11.09 -9.40
N LEU A 162 17.39 -11.96 -10.28
CA LEU A 162 16.11 -12.64 -10.05
C LEU A 162 16.13 -13.42 -8.74
N LYS A 163 17.16 -14.24 -8.52
CA LYS A 163 17.32 -15.00 -7.26
C LYS A 163 17.30 -14.08 -6.05
N ARG A 164 18.03 -12.97 -6.11
CA ARG A 164 18.09 -12.00 -5.01
C ARG A 164 16.72 -11.37 -4.73
N MET A 165 15.98 -10.96 -5.77
CA MET A 165 14.63 -10.40 -5.62
C MET A 165 13.66 -11.41 -5.01
N LEU A 166 13.67 -12.66 -5.51
CA LEU A 166 12.85 -13.76 -4.99
C LEU A 166 13.19 -14.11 -3.52
N GLN A 167 14.50 -14.14 -3.20
CA GLN A 167 14.93 -14.40 -1.83
C GLN A 167 14.45 -13.31 -0.86
N ARG A 168 14.52 -12.04 -1.28
CA ARG A 168 14.01 -10.93 -0.48
C ARG A 168 12.52 -11.06 -0.19
N SER A 169 11.71 -11.57 -1.13
CA SER A 169 10.28 -11.83 -0.88
C SER A 169 10.06 -12.89 0.21
N ILE A 170 10.87 -13.96 0.21
CA ILE A 170 10.84 -14.99 1.26
C ILE A 170 11.26 -14.39 2.61
N ASP A 171 12.39 -13.67 2.62
CA ASP A 171 12.94 -13.07 3.84
C ASP A 171 11.97 -12.05 4.45
N TYR A 172 11.29 -11.26 3.63
CA TYR A 172 10.31 -10.27 4.07
C TYR A 172 9.18 -10.90 4.90
N GLU A 173 8.64 -12.02 4.46
CA GLU A 173 7.54 -12.69 5.16
C GLU A 173 7.96 -13.35 6.48
N SER A 174 9.27 -13.48 6.72
CA SER A 174 9.85 -14.01 7.97
C SER A 174 10.32 -12.93 8.95
N ILE A 175 10.20 -11.64 8.57
CA ILE A 175 10.62 -10.54 9.45
C ILE A 175 9.70 -10.48 10.68
N ALA A 176 10.30 -10.45 11.87
CA ALA A 176 9.56 -10.28 13.10
C ALA A 176 8.78 -8.95 13.12
N PRO A 177 7.53 -8.95 13.60
CA PRO A 177 6.72 -7.74 13.72
C PRO A 177 7.38 -6.68 14.60
N GLY A 178 7.12 -5.43 14.28
CA GLY A 178 7.64 -4.30 15.03
C GLY A 178 7.00 -2.98 14.59
N PRO A 179 7.42 -1.84 15.15
CA PRO A 179 6.83 -0.54 14.83
C PRO A 179 6.88 -0.14 13.35
N TRP A 180 7.70 -0.80 12.55
CA TRP A 180 7.75 -0.60 11.11
C TRP A 180 6.45 -1.06 10.40
N ASN A 181 5.79 -2.10 10.92
CA ASN A 181 4.52 -2.59 10.37
C ASN A 181 3.40 -1.55 10.46
N ASP A 182 3.48 -0.67 11.44
CA ASP A 182 2.48 0.37 11.71
C ASP A 182 2.95 1.76 11.25
N THR A 183 3.92 1.83 10.33
CA THR A 183 4.49 3.09 9.85
C THR A 183 4.27 3.25 8.34
N VAL A 184 3.78 4.42 7.95
CA VAL A 184 3.64 4.85 6.56
C VAL A 184 4.45 6.13 6.36
N HIS A 185 5.34 6.14 5.37
CA HIS A 185 6.07 7.32 4.96
C HIS A 185 5.40 7.97 3.76
N VAL A 186 5.17 9.28 3.82
CA VAL A 186 4.60 10.06 2.72
C VAL A 186 5.59 11.14 2.32
N THR A 187 5.97 11.15 1.06
CA THR A 187 6.80 12.19 0.46
C THR A 187 5.98 12.91 -0.60
N ALA A 188 5.67 14.18 -0.37
CA ALA A 188 4.97 15.01 -1.35
C ALA A 188 5.98 15.90 -2.08
N GLY A 189 5.99 15.81 -3.40
CA GLY A 189 6.75 16.66 -4.29
C GLY A 189 6.22 18.09 -4.36
N VAL A 190 6.71 18.84 -5.31
CA VAL A 190 6.23 20.20 -5.59
C VAL A 190 4.89 20.09 -6.32
N GLY A 191 3.90 20.90 -5.92
CA GLY A 191 2.70 21.13 -6.72
C GLY A 191 3.06 21.70 -8.09
N GLY A 192 2.16 22.31 -8.78
CA GLY A 192 2.43 22.96 -10.06
C GLY A 192 1.38 22.64 -11.11
N PHE A 193 0.30 22.00 -10.69
CA PHE A 193 -0.89 21.77 -11.52
C PHE A 193 -1.81 23.02 -11.57
N GLY A 194 -1.40 24.12 -10.90
CA GLY A 194 -2.16 25.35 -10.73
C GLY A 194 -2.79 25.46 -9.35
N PHE A 195 -2.98 26.70 -8.85
CA PHE A 195 -3.41 26.98 -7.47
C PHE A 195 -4.67 26.21 -7.04
N LEU A 196 -5.69 26.17 -7.88
CA LEU A 196 -6.94 25.45 -7.57
C LEU A 196 -6.74 23.94 -7.55
N ALA A 197 -6.01 23.39 -8.54
CA ALA A 197 -5.74 21.97 -8.62
C ALA A 197 -4.84 21.51 -7.48
N ASP A 198 -3.81 22.26 -7.14
CA ASP A 198 -2.89 21.95 -6.03
C ASP A 198 -3.63 21.96 -4.69
N THR A 199 -4.52 22.97 -4.45
CA THR A 199 -5.35 23.03 -3.25
C THR A 199 -6.33 21.86 -3.17
N ALA A 200 -6.91 21.46 -4.30
CA ALA A 200 -7.80 20.32 -4.38
C ALA A 200 -7.07 19.02 -4.10
N ILE A 201 -5.92 18.80 -4.74
CA ILE A 201 -5.06 17.62 -4.54
C ILE A 201 -4.61 17.54 -3.07
N GLU A 202 -4.16 18.65 -2.49
CA GLU A 202 -3.76 18.71 -1.08
C GLU A 202 -4.92 18.35 -0.14
N THR A 203 -6.10 18.92 -0.36
CA THR A 203 -7.29 18.68 0.48
C THR A 203 -7.72 17.21 0.39
N VAL A 204 -7.78 16.67 -0.82
CA VAL A 204 -8.15 15.26 -1.08
C VAL A 204 -7.10 14.33 -0.47
N THR A 205 -5.82 14.58 -0.70
CA THR A 205 -4.72 13.78 -0.17
C THR A 205 -4.72 13.79 1.36
N ARG A 206 -4.86 14.97 1.97
CA ARG A 206 -4.94 15.12 3.42
C ARG A 206 -6.11 14.31 3.99
N ARG A 207 -7.30 14.47 3.44
CA ARG A 207 -8.49 13.77 3.89
C ARG A 207 -8.37 12.26 3.72
N PHE A 208 -7.85 11.83 2.59
CA PHE A 208 -7.60 10.45 2.27
C PHE A 208 -6.61 9.79 3.25
N LEU A 209 -5.48 10.45 3.52
CA LEU A 209 -4.48 9.97 4.47
C LEU A 209 -5.00 9.97 5.91
N THR A 210 -5.88 10.89 6.27
CA THR A 210 -6.43 10.97 7.63
C THR A 210 -7.60 10.04 7.88
N GLU A 211 -8.44 9.78 6.88
CA GLU A 211 -9.66 8.97 6.99
C GLU A 211 -9.46 7.51 6.49
N GLY A 212 -8.63 7.31 5.45
CA GLY A 212 -8.43 6.01 4.81
C GLY A 212 -7.46 5.07 5.53
N ILE A 213 -6.50 5.61 6.26
CA ILE A 213 -5.49 4.84 7.01
C ILE A 213 -5.90 4.76 8.48
N PRO A 214 -6.00 3.56 9.10
CA PRO A 214 -6.36 3.41 10.51
C PRO A 214 -5.51 4.26 11.45
N SER A 215 -6.12 4.76 12.53
CA SER A 215 -5.49 5.73 13.43
C SER A 215 -4.25 5.20 14.18
N TYR A 216 -4.08 3.90 14.26
CA TYR A 216 -2.88 3.30 14.86
C TYR A 216 -1.63 3.37 13.97
N PHE A 217 -1.76 3.61 12.66
CA PHE A 217 -0.59 3.81 11.82
C PHE A 217 0.11 5.15 12.15
N LYS A 218 1.42 5.10 12.25
CA LYS A 218 2.27 6.29 12.36
C LYS A 218 2.55 6.80 10.96
N MET A 219 2.34 8.09 10.77
CA MET A 219 2.60 8.74 9.49
C MET A 219 3.80 9.69 9.62
N ASN A 220 4.81 9.46 8.80
CA ASN A 220 5.92 10.39 8.62
C ASN A 220 5.76 11.11 7.29
N VAL A 221 5.54 12.42 7.34
CA VAL A 221 5.24 13.25 6.17
C VAL A 221 6.43 14.15 5.88
N THR A 222 6.84 14.22 4.62
CA THR A 222 7.84 15.15 4.11
C THR A 222 7.26 15.86 2.89
N VAL A 223 7.25 17.18 2.87
CA VAL A 223 6.63 17.99 1.81
C VAL A 223 7.64 18.96 1.22
N ALA A 224 7.78 19.00 -0.09
CA ALA A 224 8.65 19.93 -0.80
C ALA A 224 7.96 21.31 -0.98
N SER A 225 7.72 22.00 0.14
CA SER A 225 7.15 23.36 0.15
C SER A 225 7.66 24.13 1.37
N CYS A 226 8.38 25.22 1.16
CA CYS A 226 8.99 26.01 2.24
C CYS A 226 7.97 26.62 3.22
N THR A 227 6.69 26.67 2.89
CA THR A 227 5.61 27.13 3.77
C THR A 227 4.93 25.99 4.52
N SER A 228 5.27 24.75 4.22
CA SER A 228 4.73 23.58 4.91
C SER A 228 5.48 23.33 6.22
N THR A 229 4.75 23.01 7.30
CA THR A 229 5.34 22.56 8.57
C THR A 229 5.99 21.18 8.47
N TYR A 230 5.73 20.45 7.39
CA TYR A 230 6.33 19.16 7.06
C TYR A 230 7.53 19.27 6.10
N CYS A 231 8.01 20.49 5.83
CA CYS A 231 9.24 20.70 5.08
C CYS A 231 10.40 20.86 6.07
N PRO A 232 11.41 19.98 6.02
CA PRO A 232 12.67 20.22 6.75
C PRO A 232 13.43 21.38 6.11
N ASN A 233 14.60 21.71 6.63
CA ASN A 233 15.51 22.60 5.88
C ASN A 233 15.57 22.14 4.42
N PRO A 234 15.22 23.00 3.43
CA PRO A 234 15.08 22.61 2.03
C PRO A 234 16.30 21.91 1.45
N TRP A 235 17.50 22.32 1.88
CA TRP A 235 18.78 21.72 1.45
C TRP A 235 18.99 20.29 1.98
N LYS A 236 18.27 19.89 3.03
CA LYS A 236 18.30 18.56 3.64
C LYS A 236 17.05 17.71 3.31
N LEU A 237 16.14 18.21 2.46
CA LEU A 237 14.88 17.53 2.18
C LEU A 237 15.11 16.10 1.66
N ARG A 238 16.05 15.95 0.75
CA ARG A 238 16.41 14.66 0.14
C ARG A 238 16.95 13.67 1.17
N GLU A 239 17.84 14.13 2.08
CA GLU A 239 18.34 13.32 3.17
C GLU A 239 17.23 12.97 4.15
N ALA A 240 16.40 13.93 4.51
CA ALA A 240 15.36 13.77 5.52
C ALA A 240 14.35 12.67 5.14
N TYR A 241 13.88 12.61 3.89
CA TYR A 241 12.93 11.56 3.52
C TYR A 241 13.62 10.19 3.38
N ILE A 242 14.86 10.13 2.87
CA ILE A 242 15.62 8.88 2.77
C ILE A 242 15.87 8.32 4.18
N ASP A 243 16.26 9.16 5.13
CA ASP A 243 16.49 8.75 6.53
C ASP A 243 15.21 8.22 7.19
N ARG A 244 14.06 8.84 6.88
CA ARG A 244 12.74 8.33 7.35
C ARG A 244 12.44 6.95 6.78
N ILE A 245 12.61 6.74 5.48
CA ILE A 245 12.36 5.46 4.83
C ILE A 245 13.32 4.38 5.36
N ASN A 246 14.58 4.75 5.64
CA ASN A 246 15.58 3.84 6.22
C ASN A 246 15.24 3.37 7.65
N GLN A 247 14.35 4.09 8.37
CA GLN A 247 13.81 3.61 9.65
C GLN A 247 12.89 2.40 9.48
N GLY A 248 12.46 2.12 8.24
CA GLY A 248 11.54 1.07 7.88
C GLY A 248 10.07 1.51 7.95
N GLY A 249 9.23 0.85 7.22
CA GLY A 249 7.79 1.12 7.15
C GLY A 249 7.05 0.07 6.36
N LEU A 250 5.74 0.01 6.49
CA LEU A 250 4.89 -0.83 5.65
C LEU A 250 4.80 -0.25 4.24
N PHE A 251 4.55 1.06 4.14
CA PHE A 251 4.48 1.78 2.87
C PHE A 251 5.37 3.01 2.84
N TRP A 252 5.88 3.28 1.64
CA TRP A 252 6.38 4.58 1.23
C TRP A 252 5.57 5.09 0.06
N VAL A 253 4.84 6.18 0.25
CA VAL A 253 4.00 6.82 -0.78
C VAL A 253 4.70 8.09 -1.23
N TYR A 254 5.03 8.18 -2.50
CA TYR A 254 5.45 9.42 -3.15
C TYR A 254 4.29 9.99 -3.99
N ILE A 255 4.03 11.28 -3.86
CA ILE A 255 3.00 12.00 -4.61
C ILE A 255 3.63 13.24 -5.23
N GLY A 256 3.66 13.36 -6.55
CA GLY A 256 4.25 14.52 -7.24
C GLY A 256 4.57 14.23 -8.69
N HIS A 257 5.41 15.09 -9.28
CA HIS A 257 5.91 14.86 -10.62
C HIS A 257 7.01 13.79 -10.61
N GLY A 258 7.16 13.10 -11.73
CA GLY A 258 8.21 12.11 -11.93
C GLY A 258 8.61 12.00 -13.39
N GLN A 259 9.81 11.50 -13.59
CA GLN A 259 10.42 11.17 -14.87
C GLN A 259 10.97 9.73 -14.77
N VAL A 260 11.55 9.25 -15.86
CA VAL A 260 12.08 7.88 -15.91
C VAL A 260 13.13 7.65 -14.82
N ASP A 261 14.05 8.59 -14.63
CA ASP A 261 15.24 8.45 -13.77
C ASP A 261 15.25 9.36 -12.54
N GLN A 262 14.22 10.18 -12.36
CA GLN A 262 14.16 11.13 -11.25
C GLN A 262 12.73 11.50 -10.84
N LEU A 263 12.62 12.00 -9.62
CA LEU A 263 11.44 12.66 -9.10
C LEU A 263 11.51 14.17 -9.44
N ASP A 264 10.61 14.93 -8.87
CA ASP A 264 10.52 16.38 -9.10
C ASP A 264 11.76 17.17 -8.64
N HIS A 265 11.80 18.44 -9.02
CA HIS A 265 12.81 19.40 -8.56
C HIS A 265 12.17 20.47 -7.69
N PHE A 266 12.71 20.63 -6.51
CA PHE A 266 12.29 21.64 -5.55
C PHE A 266 13.07 22.94 -5.74
N ARG A 267 12.38 24.01 -6.10
CA ARG A 267 13.00 25.32 -6.27
C ARG A 267 13.19 26.01 -4.92
N VAL A 268 14.45 26.27 -4.55
CA VAL A 268 14.82 27.00 -3.34
C VAL A 268 15.63 28.24 -3.76
N SER A 269 15.04 29.42 -3.62
CA SER A 269 15.62 30.68 -4.12
C SER A 269 15.91 30.62 -5.62
N LYS A 270 17.18 30.54 -6.03
CA LYS A 270 17.63 30.43 -7.43
C LYS A 270 17.99 29.00 -7.82
N ASP A 271 18.08 28.09 -6.87
CA ASP A 271 18.56 26.74 -7.08
C ASP A 271 17.41 25.75 -7.25
N TRP A 272 17.64 24.74 -8.07
CA TRP A 272 16.74 23.62 -8.30
C TRP A 272 17.35 22.37 -7.67
N LEU A 273 16.75 21.89 -6.60
CA LEU A 273 17.21 20.72 -5.85
C LEU A 273 16.39 19.50 -6.28
N PRO A 274 17.01 18.40 -6.74
CA PRO A 274 16.27 17.20 -7.07
C PRO A 274 15.68 16.60 -5.78
N ILE A 275 14.40 16.26 -5.80
CA ILE A 275 13.75 15.56 -4.69
C ILE A 275 14.28 14.14 -4.60
N GLY A 276 14.45 13.44 -5.73
CA GLY A 276 15.03 12.11 -5.79
C GLY A 276 15.53 11.77 -7.18
N GLN A 277 16.57 10.93 -7.25
CA GLN A 277 17.18 10.45 -8.49
C GLN A 277 17.50 8.96 -8.37
N THR A 278 17.64 8.26 -9.48
CA THR A 278 18.01 6.83 -9.51
C THR A 278 19.28 6.53 -8.70
N THR A 279 20.23 7.47 -8.67
CA THR A 279 21.46 7.36 -7.86
C THR A 279 21.22 7.30 -6.35
N ASP A 280 20.05 7.75 -5.87
CA ASP A 280 19.67 7.65 -4.46
C ASP A 280 19.31 6.23 -4.05
N ALA A 281 18.95 5.38 -5.01
CA ALA A 281 18.61 4.00 -4.72
C ALA A 281 19.72 3.31 -3.90
N ALA A 282 20.98 3.61 -4.19
CA ALA A 282 22.13 3.09 -3.43
C ALA A 282 22.24 3.62 -1.99
N ARG A 283 21.45 4.62 -1.60
CA ARG A 283 21.41 5.19 -0.24
C ARG A 283 20.38 4.54 0.67
N PHE A 284 19.45 3.76 0.11
CA PHE A 284 18.47 3.05 0.93
C PHE A 284 19.11 1.93 1.74
N ARG A 285 18.76 1.85 3.00
CA ARG A 285 19.27 0.93 4.03
C ARG A 285 18.13 0.36 4.86
N CYS A 286 17.01 0.03 4.20
CA CYS A 286 15.81 -0.45 4.89
C CYS A 286 16.01 -1.84 5.54
N GLN A 287 17.05 -2.56 5.14
CA GLN A 287 17.45 -3.88 5.67
C GLN A 287 16.24 -4.82 5.91
N ASN A 288 15.97 -5.12 7.17
CA ASN A 288 14.91 -6.03 7.59
C ASN A 288 13.53 -5.33 7.73
N ARG A 289 13.30 -4.19 7.08
CA ARG A 289 12.06 -3.40 7.17
C ARG A 289 11.74 -2.68 5.86
N PRO A 290 11.91 -3.34 4.71
CA PRO A 290 11.74 -2.66 3.42
C PRO A 290 10.27 -2.33 3.19
N PRO A 291 9.93 -1.07 2.84
CA PRO A 291 8.57 -0.69 2.53
C PRO A 291 8.12 -1.19 1.15
N ILE A 292 6.82 -1.29 0.96
CA ILE A 292 6.19 -1.31 -0.35
C ILE A 292 6.12 0.14 -0.82
N ALA A 293 6.74 0.47 -1.96
CA ALA A 293 6.74 1.82 -2.49
C ALA A 293 5.54 2.02 -3.44
N LEU A 294 4.78 3.09 -3.23
CA LEU A 294 3.69 3.54 -4.11
C LEU A 294 4.08 4.87 -4.73
N MET A 295 4.42 4.86 -6.04
CA MET A 295 4.84 6.04 -6.78
C MET A 295 3.67 6.63 -7.55
N LEU A 296 2.98 7.61 -6.97
CA LEU A 296 1.91 8.36 -7.60
C LEU A 296 2.49 9.51 -8.40
N ALA A 297 3.18 9.16 -9.50
CA ALA A 297 3.94 10.07 -10.34
C ALA A 297 4.10 9.50 -11.76
N CYS A 298 4.31 10.39 -12.72
CA CYS A 298 4.54 10.02 -14.11
C CYS A 298 5.85 9.25 -14.29
N LEU A 299 5.89 8.29 -15.24
CA LEU A 299 7.11 7.68 -15.82
C LEU A 299 8.03 6.94 -14.83
N THR A 300 7.80 7.02 -13.52
CA THR A 300 8.68 6.39 -12.53
C THR A 300 8.74 4.87 -12.65
N GLY A 301 7.75 4.25 -13.31
CA GLY A 301 7.65 2.83 -13.62
C GLY A 301 7.76 2.51 -15.11
N ALA A 302 8.47 3.31 -15.90
CA ALA A 302 8.69 3.06 -17.33
C ALA A 302 9.75 1.97 -17.55
N TYR A 303 9.42 0.75 -17.14
CA TYR A 303 10.32 -0.42 -17.15
C TYR A 303 10.68 -0.92 -18.56
N ASP A 304 10.07 -0.36 -19.60
CA ASP A 304 10.42 -0.58 -21.01
C ASP A 304 11.30 0.54 -21.59
N ALA A 305 11.77 1.47 -20.75
CA ALA A 305 12.64 2.55 -21.18
C ALA A 305 14.06 2.03 -21.51
N ARG A 306 14.83 2.86 -22.24
CA ARG A 306 16.23 2.54 -22.62
C ARG A 306 17.18 2.48 -21.41
N VAL A 307 16.81 3.14 -20.34
CA VAL A 307 17.56 3.17 -19.08
C VAL A 307 16.64 2.67 -17.96
N ASP A 308 17.22 2.13 -16.91
CA ASP A 308 16.43 1.71 -15.76
C ASP A 308 15.63 2.87 -15.21
N CYS A 309 14.34 2.64 -15.05
CA CYS A 309 13.49 3.62 -14.41
C CYS A 309 13.73 3.67 -12.89
N PHE A 310 13.22 4.73 -12.26
CA PHE A 310 13.38 4.94 -10.83
C PHE A 310 12.93 3.72 -10.00
N SER A 311 11.79 3.12 -10.37
CA SER A 311 11.24 1.94 -9.68
C SER A 311 12.11 0.70 -9.83
N GLU A 312 12.70 0.47 -11.01
CA GLU A 312 13.64 -0.64 -11.21
C GLU A 312 14.89 -0.49 -10.35
N GLN A 313 15.45 0.72 -10.32
CA GLN A 313 16.62 1.01 -9.50
C GLN A 313 16.33 0.83 -8.00
N LEU A 314 15.15 1.21 -7.53
CA LEU A 314 14.73 0.97 -6.13
C LEU A 314 14.66 -0.53 -5.82
N LEU A 315 14.01 -1.30 -6.70
CA LEU A 315 13.81 -2.74 -6.49
C LEU A 315 15.12 -3.54 -6.61
N ALA A 316 16.01 -3.11 -7.50
CA ALA A 316 17.32 -3.75 -7.70
C ALA A 316 18.25 -3.65 -6.48
N GLN A 317 18.04 -2.66 -5.60
CA GLN A 317 18.88 -2.48 -4.41
C GLN A 317 18.61 -3.57 -3.37
N PRO A 318 19.66 -4.21 -2.81
CA PRO A 318 19.48 -5.25 -1.78
C PRO A 318 18.75 -4.77 -0.53
N GLN A 319 18.86 -3.50 -0.20
CA GLN A 319 18.26 -2.87 0.98
C GLN A 319 17.22 -1.79 0.61
N GLY A 320 16.73 -1.79 -0.63
CA GLY A 320 15.67 -0.91 -1.10
C GLY A 320 14.26 -1.43 -0.77
N PRO A 321 13.21 -0.77 -1.26
CA PRO A 321 11.84 -1.24 -1.17
C PRO A 321 11.66 -2.69 -1.65
N ILE A 322 10.68 -3.42 -1.06
CA ILE A 322 10.46 -4.82 -1.41
C ILE A 322 9.66 -4.98 -2.71
N ALA A 323 8.83 -4.01 -3.01
CA ALA A 323 8.03 -3.91 -4.22
C ALA A 323 7.75 -2.45 -4.53
N VAL A 324 7.44 -2.14 -5.79
CA VAL A 324 7.09 -0.79 -6.25
C VAL A 324 5.85 -0.85 -7.12
N ILE A 325 4.83 -0.04 -6.81
CA ILE A 325 3.66 0.17 -7.66
C ILE A 325 3.82 1.55 -8.30
N SER A 326 3.87 1.63 -9.63
CA SER A 326 4.22 2.87 -10.32
C SER A 326 3.64 2.96 -11.74
N GLY A 327 3.56 4.19 -12.25
CA GLY A 327 3.06 4.48 -13.58
C GLY A 327 4.13 4.36 -14.66
N SER A 328 3.82 3.64 -15.75
CA SER A 328 4.74 3.44 -16.88
C SER A 328 4.84 4.64 -17.83
N ARG A 329 3.87 5.54 -17.81
CA ARG A 329 3.84 6.78 -18.64
C ARG A 329 3.28 7.95 -17.83
N VAL A 330 2.89 9.00 -18.54
CA VAL A 330 2.23 10.17 -17.93
C VAL A 330 0.96 9.73 -17.25
N THR A 331 0.83 10.08 -15.98
CA THR A 331 -0.34 9.80 -15.16
C THR A 331 -1.06 11.09 -14.81
N MET A 332 -2.36 11.00 -14.62
CA MET A 332 -3.23 12.14 -14.34
C MET A 332 -3.77 12.08 -12.91
N PRO A 333 -3.99 13.25 -12.28
CA PRO A 333 -4.38 13.32 -10.87
C PRO A 333 -5.67 12.59 -10.52
N TYR A 334 -6.69 12.65 -11.39
CA TYR A 334 -7.97 11.98 -11.13
C TYR A 334 -7.81 10.46 -11.13
N GLY A 335 -7.22 9.90 -12.18
CA GLY A 335 -7.01 8.45 -12.27
C GLY A 335 -6.11 7.92 -11.15
N LEU A 336 -5.03 8.64 -10.81
CA LEU A 336 -4.17 8.31 -9.66
C LEU A 336 -4.94 8.32 -8.33
N SER A 337 -5.81 9.33 -8.12
CA SER A 337 -6.60 9.43 -6.88
C SER A 337 -7.59 8.28 -6.74
N GLN A 338 -8.23 7.86 -7.84
CA GLN A 338 -9.14 6.71 -7.85
C GLN A 338 -8.37 5.41 -7.54
N PHE A 339 -7.27 5.16 -8.23
CA PHE A 339 -6.46 3.97 -8.03
C PHE A 339 -5.88 3.88 -6.61
N SER A 340 -5.29 4.95 -6.11
CA SER A 340 -4.70 4.97 -4.77
C SER A 340 -5.75 4.82 -3.67
N SER A 341 -6.96 5.39 -3.87
CA SER A 341 -8.08 5.22 -2.95
C SER A 341 -8.49 3.74 -2.83
N GLU A 342 -8.66 3.05 -3.95
CA GLU A 342 -9.06 1.65 -3.94
C GLU A 342 -7.94 0.73 -3.40
N LEU A 343 -6.68 1.07 -3.67
CA LEU A 343 -5.55 0.33 -3.10
C LEU A 343 -5.49 0.47 -1.57
N ILE A 344 -5.69 1.67 -1.02
CA ILE A 344 -5.72 1.87 0.43
C ILE A 344 -6.94 1.21 1.07
N ASN A 345 -8.11 1.29 0.45
CA ASN A 345 -9.29 0.59 0.91
C ASN A 345 -9.08 -0.93 0.95
N GLY A 346 -8.52 -1.49 -0.13
CA GLY A 346 -8.20 -2.91 -0.21
C GLY A 346 -7.21 -3.36 0.87
N CYS A 347 -6.18 -2.54 1.14
CA CYS A 347 -5.18 -2.82 2.15
C CYS A 347 -5.73 -2.67 3.58
N PHE A 348 -6.18 -1.47 3.94
CA PHE A 348 -6.42 -1.15 5.35
C PHE A 348 -7.81 -1.53 5.86
N ARG A 349 -8.74 -1.74 4.97
CA ARG A 349 -10.11 -2.08 5.31
C ARG A 349 -10.45 -3.52 4.97
N ASP A 350 -10.23 -3.91 3.71
CA ASP A 350 -10.61 -5.24 3.23
C ASP A 350 -9.52 -6.29 3.58
N ARG A 351 -8.31 -5.83 3.97
CA ARG A 351 -7.18 -6.65 4.42
C ARG A 351 -6.82 -7.74 3.41
N ILE A 352 -6.72 -7.34 2.14
CA ILE A 352 -6.35 -8.26 1.05
C ILE A 352 -4.94 -8.79 1.31
N GLU A 353 -4.78 -10.11 1.33
CA GLU A 353 -3.58 -10.77 1.87
C GLU A 353 -2.35 -10.61 1.00
N THR A 354 -2.48 -10.67 -0.34
CA THR A 354 -1.32 -10.59 -1.24
C THR A 354 -1.27 -9.28 -2.00
N LEU A 355 -0.06 -8.83 -2.29
CA LEU A 355 0.16 -7.55 -2.98
C LEU A 355 -0.41 -7.56 -4.41
N GLY A 356 -0.29 -8.69 -5.12
CA GLY A 356 -0.85 -8.83 -6.46
C GLY A 356 -2.36 -8.75 -6.46
N GLU A 357 -3.02 -9.46 -5.55
CA GLU A 357 -4.48 -9.39 -5.39
C GLU A 357 -4.94 -8.00 -4.98
N LEU A 358 -4.20 -7.31 -4.09
CA LEU A 358 -4.48 -5.92 -3.72
C LEU A 358 -4.48 -4.99 -4.94
N VAL A 359 -3.46 -5.10 -5.79
CA VAL A 359 -3.35 -4.30 -7.02
C VAL A 359 -4.44 -4.68 -8.02
N LEU A 360 -4.74 -5.97 -8.17
CA LEU A 360 -5.82 -6.46 -9.04
C LEU A 360 -7.18 -5.90 -8.62
N GLN A 361 -7.52 -6.03 -7.35
CA GLN A 361 -8.81 -5.55 -6.84
C GLN A 361 -8.93 -4.02 -6.95
N ALA A 362 -7.85 -3.28 -6.70
CA ALA A 362 -7.83 -1.84 -6.92
C ALA A 362 -8.12 -1.50 -8.40
N LYS A 363 -7.47 -2.19 -9.34
CA LYS A 363 -7.69 -2.03 -10.78
C LYS A 363 -9.13 -2.34 -11.20
N ARG A 364 -9.67 -3.47 -10.77
CA ARG A 364 -11.05 -3.89 -11.07
C ARG A 364 -12.08 -2.89 -10.55
N ARG A 365 -11.92 -2.40 -9.32
CA ARG A 365 -12.80 -1.41 -8.72
C ARG A 365 -12.71 -0.03 -9.41
N VAL A 366 -11.54 0.31 -9.92
CA VAL A 366 -11.36 1.53 -10.74
C VAL A 366 -11.99 1.36 -12.11
N TRP A 367 -11.94 0.18 -12.71
CA TRP A 367 -12.52 -0.13 -14.02
C TRP A 367 -14.06 -0.06 -14.01
N LEU A 368 -14.70 -0.64 -13.00
CA LEU A 368 -16.14 -0.67 -12.81
C LEU A 368 -16.67 0.73 -12.52
N ASP A 369 -17.60 1.22 -13.34
CA ASP A 369 -18.05 2.62 -13.33
C ASP A 369 -19.32 2.86 -12.52
N ASP A 370 -20.21 1.88 -12.38
CA ASP A 370 -21.58 2.12 -11.97
C ASP A 370 -21.97 1.50 -10.63
N GLU A 371 -22.89 2.20 -9.96
CA GLU A 371 -23.55 1.75 -8.72
C GLU A 371 -24.18 0.35 -8.83
N LYS A 372 -24.47 -0.14 -10.02
CA LYS A 372 -25.07 -1.45 -10.27
C LYS A 372 -24.03 -2.58 -10.18
N ASP A 373 -22.83 -2.37 -10.73
CA ASP A 373 -21.78 -3.40 -10.75
C ASP A 373 -21.13 -3.61 -9.37
N MET A 374 -21.20 -2.58 -8.50
CA MET A 374 -20.70 -2.65 -7.12
C MET A 374 -21.59 -3.50 -6.20
N ALA A 375 -22.83 -3.75 -6.56
CA ALA A 375 -23.77 -4.55 -5.77
C ALA A 375 -23.50 -6.06 -5.91
N GLU A 376 -22.92 -6.51 -7.01
CA GLU A 376 -22.65 -7.94 -7.26
C GLU A 376 -21.34 -8.44 -6.63
N THR A 377 -20.40 -7.52 -6.27
CA THR A 377 -19.13 -7.89 -5.65
C THR A 377 -19.15 -7.98 -4.12
N ASN A 378 -20.27 -7.68 -3.48
CA ASN A 378 -20.41 -7.69 -2.01
C ASN A 378 -20.98 -9.01 -1.48
N THR A 379 -20.19 -10.08 -1.46
CA THR A 379 -20.54 -11.33 -0.78
C THR A 379 -19.88 -11.50 0.60
N ILE A 380 -19.54 -10.41 1.29
CA ILE A 380 -19.16 -10.47 2.70
C ILE A 380 -20.02 -9.47 3.48
N GLU A 381 -20.98 -10.00 4.21
CA GLU A 381 -21.83 -9.28 5.14
C GLU A 381 -21.01 -8.74 6.32
N ILE A 382 -20.65 -7.47 6.28
CA ILE A 382 -20.34 -6.68 7.47
C ILE A 382 -21.03 -5.34 7.30
N SER A 383 -21.85 -4.92 8.28
CA SER A 383 -22.60 -3.64 8.39
C SER A 383 -22.35 -2.62 7.25
N ALA A 384 -22.87 -2.96 6.08
CA ALA A 384 -22.44 -2.43 4.78
C ALA A 384 -22.81 -0.96 4.55
N ASN A 385 -23.84 -0.43 5.24
CA ASN A 385 -24.47 0.82 4.84
C ASN A 385 -23.63 2.10 5.13
N GLU A 386 -22.92 2.18 6.26
CA GLU A 386 -22.10 3.39 6.55
C GLU A 386 -20.83 3.47 5.72
N VAL A 387 -20.32 2.36 5.36
CA VAL A 387 -19.03 2.18 4.74
C VAL A 387 -19.05 2.37 3.22
N VAL A 388 -20.08 1.87 2.57
CA VAL A 388 -20.38 2.14 1.14
C VAL A 388 -20.57 3.65 0.93
N ASP A 389 -21.15 4.35 1.93
CA ASP A 389 -21.38 5.78 1.88
C ASP A 389 -20.10 6.61 1.86
N ILE A 390 -19.04 6.23 2.61
CA ILE A 390 -17.77 6.98 2.62
C ILE A 390 -17.03 6.85 1.29
N ARG A 391 -16.96 5.64 0.70
CA ARG A 391 -16.36 5.42 -0.62
C ARG A 391 -17.10 6.22 -1.71
N LYS A 392 -18.43 6.13 -1.74
CA LYS A 392 -19.27 6.86 -2.69
C LYS A 392 -19.11 8.36 -2.55
N ARG A 393 -19.11 8.87 -1.32
CA ARG A 393 -18.90 10.30 -1.05
C ARG A 393 -17.53 10.78 -1.50
N TYR A 394 -16.47 10.01 -1.19
CA TYR A 394 -15.12 10.36 -1.63
C TYR A 394 -15.02 10.38 -3.15
N ARG A 395 -15.44 9.31 -3.83
CA ARG A 395 -15.45 9.23 -5.29
C ARG A 395 -16.24 10.37 -5.91
N LYS A 396 -17.42 10.68 -5.38
CA LYS A 396 -18.25 11.79 -5.84
C LYS A 396 -17.53 13.15 -5.71
N ILE A 397 -16.96 13.44 -4.56
CA ILE A 397 -16.22 14.70 -4.32
C ILE A 397 -15.05 14.83 -5.31
N VAL A 398 -14.25 13.77 -5.46
CA VAL A 398 -13.09 13.78 -6.37
C VAL A 398 -13.54 13.94 -7.82
N THR A 399 -14.63 13.29 -8.24
CA THR A 399 -15.19 13.40 -9.59
C THR A 399 -15.73 14.82 -9.85
N GLU A 400 -16.50 15.39 -8.92
CA GLU A 400 -17.02 16.76 -9.04
C GLU A 400 -15.88 17.79 -9.10
N MET A 401 -14.82 17.62 -8.30
CA MET A 401 -13.63 18.47 -8.36
C MET A 401 -12.88 18.32 -9.69
N ALA A 402 -12.68 17.10 -10.16
CA ALA A 402 -12.04 16.85 -11.45
C ALA A 402 -12.84 17.47 -12.61
N GLN A 403 -14.17 17.31 -12.61
CA GLN A 403 -15.03 17.94 -13.62
C GLN A 403 -14.96 19.46 -13.59
N ALA A 404 -14.84 20.07 -12.41
CA ALA A 404 -14.75 21.52 -12.27
C ALA A 404 -13.39 22.09 -12.71
N LEU A 405 -12.32 21.29 -12.68
CA LEU A 405 -10.94 21.71 -12.94
C LEU A 405 -10.44 21.33 -14.34
N ASN A 406 -11.05 20.33 -14.97
CA ASN A 406 -10.63 19.84 -16.28
C ASN A 406 -11.31 20.62 -17.43
N PRO A 407 -10.66 20.66 -18.61
CA PRO A 407 -11.31 21.13 -19.85
C PRO A 407 -12.60 20.37 -20.13
N SER A 408 -13.56 21.03 -20.76
CA SER A 408 -14.90 20.47 -21.04
C SER A 408 -14.90 19.24 -21.95
N ASP A 409 -13.81 18.98 -22.64
CA ASP A 409 -13.60 17.86 -23.57
C ASP A 409 -12.76 16.70 -23.01
N HIS A 410 -12.30 16.79 -21.74
CA HIS A 410 -11.53 15.73 -21.11
C HIS A 410 -12.45 14.61 -20.55
N ASP A 411 -12.24 13.39 -21.04
CA ASP A 411 -13.00 12.22 -20.61
C ASP A 411 -12.38 11.56 -19.36
N LEU A 412 -13.00 11.80 -18.21
CA LEU A 412 -12.57 11.23 -16.94
C LEU A 412 -12.72 9.70 -16.87
N THR A 413 -13.63 9.11 -17.63
CA THR A 413 -13.81 7.66 -17.69
C THR A 413 -12.64 7.02 -18.45
N LEU A 414 -12.25 7.59 -19.57
CA LEU A 414 -11.05 7.16 -20.28
C LEU A 414 -9.79 7.32 -19.42
N GLU A 415 -9.62 8.48 -18.75
CA GLU A 415 -8.51 8.69 -17.82
C GLU A 415 -8.44 7.59 -16.78
N ARG A 416 -9.54 7.30 -16.11
CA ARG A 416 -9.64 6.30 -15.07
C ARG A 416 -9.28 4.90 -15.59
N ARG A 417 -9.84 4.48 -16.74
CA ARG A 417 -9.57 3.18 -17.36
C ARG A 417 -8.14 3.06 -17.85
N GLU A 418 -7.54 4.13 -18.38
CA GLU A 418 -6.14 4.10 -18.79
C GLU A 418 -5.21 3.91 -17.59
N HIS A 419 -5.54 4.46 -16.41
CA HIS A 419 -4.76 4.27 -15.19
C HIS A 419 -4.75 2.82 -14.68
N VAL A 420 -5.78 2.01 -14.99
CA VAL A 420 -5.75 0.55 -14.73
C VAL A 420 -4.61 -0.12 -15.48
N ARG A 421 -4.30 0.37 -16.70
CA ARG A 421 -3.21 -0.17 -17.53
C ARG A 421 -1.87 0.48 -17.21
N LEU A 422 -1.84 1.76 -16.85
CA LEU A 422 -0.62 2.53 -16.53
C LEU A 422 0.08 2.07 -15.25
N MET A 423 -0.70 1.78 -14.20
CA MET A 423 -0.14 1.41 -12.90
C MET A 423 0.26 -0.06 -12.88
N ASN A 424 1.56 -0.34 -12.75
CA ASN A 424 2.10 -1.70 -12.76
C ASN A 424 2.75 -2.05 -11.41
N LEU A 425 2.73 -3.35 -11.06
CA LEU A 425 3.41 -3.90 -9.91
C LEU A 425 4.79 -4.44 -10.32
N LEU A 426 5.84 -3.77 -9.88
CA LEU A 426 7.20 -4.29 -9.90
C LEU A 426 7.47 -4.97 -8.56
N GLY A 427 7.38 -6.31 -8.52
CA GLY A 427 7.47 -7.11 -7.31
C GLY A 427 6.84 -8.48 -7.45
N ASP A 428 7.00 -9.30 -6.41
CA ASP A 428 6.34 -10.61 -6.30
C ASP A 428 4.84 -10.41 -6.04
N PRO A 429 3.93 -10.87 -6.93
CA PRO A 429 2.49 -10.72 -6.73
C PRO A 429 1.97 -11.56 -5.56
N LEU A 430 2.70 -12.57 -5.12
CA LEU A 430 2.33 -13.41 -3.97
C LEU A 430 2.89 -12.89 -2.64
N LEU A 431 3.58 -11.74 -2.65
CA LEU A 431 4.10 -11.12 -1.43
C LEU A 431 2.95 -10.85 -0.46
N LYS A 432 3.04 -11.41 0.76
CA LYS A 432 2.03 -11.22 1.79
C LYS A 432 2.18 -9.85 2.46
N ILE A 433 1.05 -9.17 2.61
CA ILE A 433 0.98 -7.92 3.37
C ILE A 433 0.75 -8.28 4.83
N PRO A 434 1.61 -7.87 5.76
CA PRO A 434 1.43 -8.17 7.16
C PRO A 434 0.30 -7.33 7.77
N TYR A 435 -0.60 -7.97 8.52
CA TYR A 435 -1.72 -7.32 9.20
C TYR A 435 -1.73 -7.64 10.69
N PRO A 436 -2.07 -6.66 11.56
CA PRO A 436 -2.21 -6.89 12.99
C PRO A 436 -3.47 -7.69 13.31
N ASN A 437 -3.43 -8.44 14.40
CA ASN A 437 -4.62 -8.95 15.06
C ASN A 437 -5.22 -7.89 16.02
N PRO A 438 -6.51 -7.93 16.34
CA PRO A 438 -7.12 -6.99 17.27
C PRO A 438 -6.54 -7.10 18.68
N LEU A 439 -6.22 -5.96 19.30
CA LEU A 439 -5.95 -5.83 20.73
C LEU A 439 -7.15 -5.19 21.41
N GLU A 440 -7.78 -5.92 22.30
CA GLU A 440 -8.90 -5.40 23.07
C GLU A 440 -8.41 -4.79 24.38
N PHE A 441 -8.74 -3.53 24.61
CA PHE A 441 -8.47 -2.83 25.86
C PHE A 441 -9.50 -1.73 26.09
N GLU A 442 -9.62 -1.32 27.35
CA GLU A 442 -10.52 -0.27 27.79
C GLU A 442 -9.75 0.94 28.30
N VAL A 443 -10.29 2.11 28.01
CA VAL A 443 -9.79 3.41 28.48
C VAL A 443 -10.97 4.33 28.75
N PRO A 444 -10.95 5.18 29.78
CA PRO A 444 -11.97 6.18 30.00
C PRO A 444 -12.13 7.09 28.77
N SER A 445 -13.36 7.31 28.30
CA SER A 445 -13.64 8.18 27.14
C SER A 445 -13.33 9.65 27.42
N ARG A 446 -13.17 10.05 28.71
CA ARG A 446 -12.83 11.40 29.17
C ARG A 446 -11.79 11.32 30.27
N ALA A 447 -10.87 12.27 30.28
CA ALA A 447 -9.81 12.38 31.29
C ALA A 447 -9.48 13.86 31.55
N ILE A 448 -8.73 14.12 32.63
CA ILE A 448 -8.27 15.47 33.00
C ILE A 448 -6.76 15.56 32.77
N SER A 449 -6.33 16.68 32.25
CA SER A 449 -4.91 16.99 32.05
C SER A 449 -4.13 16.92 33.37
N GLY A 450 -2.99 16.25 33.36
CA GLY A 450 -2.15 16.04 34.54
C GLY A 450 -2.53 14.82 35.39
N GLU A 451 -3.64 14.14 35.11
CA GLU A 451 -4.04 12.92 35.82
C GLU A 451 -3.49 11.64 35.15
N ILE A 452 -3.61 10.52 35.87
CA ILE A 452 -3.27 9.19 35.37
C ILE A 452 -4.44 8.62 34.60
N LEU A 453 -4.19 8.19 33.36
CA LEU A 453 -5.11 7.45 32.52
C LEU A 453 -4.87 5.93 32.72
N ARG A 454 -5.82 5.27 33.36
CA ARG A 454 -5.76 3.81 33.56
C ARG A 454 -6.28 3.08 32.33
N ILE A 455 -5.51 2.14 31.85
CA ILE A 455 -5.75 1.33 30.67
C ILE A 455 -5.69 -0.12 31.08
N SER A 456 -6.74 -0.88 30.83
CA SER A 456 -6.78 -2.31 31.10
C SER A 456 -7.18 -3.08 29.86
N GLY A 457 -6.63 -4.27 29.67
CA GLY A 457 -6.92 -5.07 28.48
C GLY A 457 -6.46 -6.50 28.61
N THR A 458 -6.63 -7.25 27.52
CA THR A 458 -6.21 -8.65 27.44
C THR A 458 -5.42 -8.88 26.17
N SER A 459 -4.27 -9.54 26.30
CA SER A 459 -3.44 -9.96 25.18
C SER A 459 -3.55 -11.47 24.99
N SER A 460 -3.78 -11.92 23.76
CA SER A 460 -3.77 -13.34 23.41
C SER A 460 -2.36 -13.94 23.36
N GLN A 461 -1.31 -13.10 23.42
CA GLN A 461 0.09 -13.53 23.32
C GLN A 461 0.99 -12.74 24.27
N ALA A 462 2.10 -13.34 24.64
CA ALA A 462 3.21 -12.64 25.27
C ALA A 462 3.91 -11.73 24.27
N GLY A 463 4.53 -10.66 24.76
CA GLY A 463 5.27 -9.77 23.87
C GLY A 463 5.58 -8.42 24.50
N ARG A 464 6.06 -7.52 23.65
CA ARG A 464 6.38 -6.15 24.00
C ARG A 464 5.15 -5.26 23.82
N LEU A 465 4.50 -4.91 24.92
CA LEU A 465 3.38 -3.97 24.94
C LEU A 465 3.91 -2.52 24.85
N ILE A 466 3.39 -1.78 23.90
CA ILE A 466 3.59 -0.32 23.78
C ILE A 466 2.22 0.33 23.85
N VAL A 467 2.06 1.31 24.73
CA VAL A 467 0.86 2.14 24.82
C VAL A 467 1.25 3.60 24.57
N GLU A 468 0.59 4.22 23.62
CA GLU A 468 0.85 5.60 23.22
C GLU A 468 -0.40 6.47 23.33
N LEU A 469 -0.24 7.67 23.89
CA LEU A 469 -1.20 8.76 23.83
C LEU A 469 -0.77 9.72 22.72
N SER A 470 -1.58 9.88 21.69
CA SER A 470 -1.22 10.67 20.51
C SER A 470 -2.30 11.70 20.17
N LEU A 471 -1.89 12.81 19.59
CA LEU A 471 -2.79 13.76 18.94
C LEU A 471 -3.51 13.08 17.77
N VAL A 472 -4.73 13.51 17.48
CA VAL A 472 -5.40 13.12 16.23
C VAL A 472 -4.65 13.70 15.03
N ARG A 473 -4.64 12.98 13.89
CA ARG A 473 -3.83 13.35 12.71
C ARG A 473 -4.18 14.69 12.07
N ASP A 474 -5.40 15.16 12.25
CA ASP A 474 -5.87 16.47 11.75
C ASP A 474 -5.41 17.63 12.62
N ARG A 475 -4.65 17.36 13.68
CA ARG A 475 -4.16 18.36 14.63
C ARG A 475 -2.65 18.49 14.57
N VAL A 476 -2.19 19.70 14.28
CA VAL A 476 -0.78 20.06 14.40
C VAL A 476 -0.48 20.48 15.83
N PRO A 477 0.66 20.10 16.45
CA PRO A 477 1.05 20.56 17.77
C PRO A 477 1.04 22.11 17.88
N GLU A 478 0.59 22.66 19.01
CA GLU A 478 0.51 24.11 19.22
C GLU A 478 1.85 24.85 19.11
N SER A 479 2.94 24.13 19.32
CA SER A 479 4.31 24.64 19.17
C SER A 479 4.77 24.83 17.73
N VAL A 480 4.02 24.30 16.76
CA VAL A 480 4.37 24.35 15.34
C VAL A 480 3.72 25.56 14.68
N SER A 481 4.54 26.37 14.03
CA SER A 481 4.08 27.55 13.30
C SER A 481 4.72 27.57 11.90
N ALA A 482 3.88 27.49 10.86
CA ALA A 482 4.33 27.58 9.48
C ALA A 482 4.99 28.94 9.17
N LEU A 483 6.02 28.93 8.34
CA LEU A 483 6.58 30.16 7.80
C LEU A 483 5.56 30.80 6.86
N ARG A 484 5.29 32.09 7.05
CA ARG A 484 4.44 32.84 6.09
C ARG A 484 5.16 33.11 4.79
N VAL A 485 6.45 33.39 4.87
CA VAL A 485 7.34 33.65 3.73
C VAL A 485 8.71 33.05 4.06
N TYR A 486 9.27 32.29 3.16
CA TYR A 486 10.62 31.77 3.28
C TYR A 486 11.61 32.80 2.72
N GLN A 487 12.58 33.22 3.55
CA GLN A 487 13.62 34.19 3.19
C GLN A 487 15.00 33.55 2.98
N GLY A 488 15.14 32.26 3.32
CA GLY A 488 16.41 31.53 3.20
C GLY A 488 17.44 31.86 4.28
N THR A 489 16.98 32.38 5.42
CA THR A 489 17.83 32.69 6.56
C THR A 489 18.13 31.42 7.39
N GLU A 490 19.20 31.46 8.17
CA GLU A 490 19.52 30.37 9.12
C GLU A 490 18.39 30.18 10.14
N GLN A 491 17.71 31.24 10.52
CA GLN A 491 16.56 31.17 11.42
C GLN A 491 15.39 30.43 10.77
N ASP A 492 15.10 30.69 9.46
CA ASP A 492 14.10 29.93 8.72
C ASP A 492 14.43 28.43 8.71
N HIS A 493 15.70 28.08 8.41
CA HIS A 493 16.15 26.69 8.36
C HIS A 493 15.99 25.99 9.71
N GLN A 494 16.35 26.65 10.81
CA GLN A 494 16.20 26.09 12.15
C GLN A 494 14.72 25.91 12.53
N GLN A 495 13.87 26.89 12.22
CA GLN A 495 12.45 26.79 12.45
C GLN A 495 11.81 25.66 11.62
N MET A 496 12.20 25.53 10.36
CA MET A 496 11.72 24.45 9.49
C MET A 496 12.11 23.07 10.03
N ASP A 497 13.36 22.86 10.41
CA ASP A 497 13.81 21.60 11.01
C ASP A 497 13.05 21.29 12.32
N GLN A 498 12.82 22.28 13.18
CA GLN A 498 12.01 22.11 14.40
C GLN A 498 10.58 21.76 14.09
N ASN A 499 9.93 22.51 13.19
CA ASN A 499 8.56 22.24 12.74
C ASN A 499 8.43 20.84 12.17
N TYR A 500 9.35 20.42 11.29
CA TYR A 500 9.36 19.11 10.67
C TYR A 500 9.40 17.98 11.70
N GLN A 501 10.26 18.10 12.70
CA GLN A 501 10.36 17.10 13.77
C GLN A 501 9.11 17.06 14.63
N GLN A 502 8.57 18.23 15.00
CA GLN A 502 7.38 18.32 15.86
C GLN A 502 6.10 17.89 15.14
N SER A 503 5.91 18.27 13.87
CA SER A 503 4.74 17.88 13.06
C SER A 503 4.66 16.36 12.85
N ASN A 504 5.81 15.68 12.75
CA ASN A 504 5.89 14.24 12.62
C ASN A 504 5.86 13.49 13.97
N ARG A 505 5.80 14.20 15.10
CA ARG A 505 5.75 13.61 16.44
C ARG A 505 4.38 13.85 17.09
N LEU A 506 3.41 13.02 16.72
CA LEU A 506 2.06 13.12 17.30
C LEU A 506 1.94 12.45 18.67
N THR A 507 2.83 11.53 19.02
CA THR A 507 2.85 10.86 20.33
C THR A 507 3.34 11.82 21.39
N VAL A 508 2.50 12.08 22.40
CA VAL A 508 2.78 12.98 23.53
C VAL A 508 3.25 12.22 24.77
N GLU A 509 2.83 10.97 24.93
CA GLU A 509 3.26 10.10 26.01
C GLU A 509 3.33 8.64 25.53
N ARG A 510 4.27 7.86 26.05
CA ARG A 510 4.51 6.48 25.67
C ARG A 510 5.01 5.66 26.84
N ILE A 511 4.42 4.49 27.02
CA ILE A 511 4.87 3.45 27.96
C ILE A 511 5.20 2.19 27.17
N GLU A 512 6.26 1.52 27.58
CA GLU A 512 6.69 0.25 27.02
C GLU A 512 6.96 -0.75 28.16
N LYS A 513 6.41 -1.97 28.03
CA LYS A 513 6.51 -3.03 29.03
C LYS A 513 6.46 -4.40 28.36
N SER A 514 7.24 -5.36 28.86
CA SER A 514 7.04 -6.77 28.49
C SER A 514 5.86 -7.33 29.26
N ILE A 515 4.99 -8.08 28.59
CA ILE A 515 3.83 -8.73 29.18
C ILE A 515 3.75 -10.20 28.76
N ASP A 516 3.14 -11.00 29.61
CA ASP A 516 2.70 -12.35 29.27
C ASP A 516 1.32 -12.32 28.60
N ALA A 517 0.90 -13.45 28.00
CA ALA A 517 -0.48 -13.61 27.57
C ALA A 517 -1.42 -13.53 28.78
N GLY A 518 -2.55 -12.85 28.63
CA GLY A 518 -3.52 -12.61 29.70
C GLY A 518 -3.83 -11.14 29.92
N SER A 519 -4.33 -10.80 31.08
CA SER A 519 -4.74 -9.43 31.43
C SER A 519 -3.53 -8.52 31.68
N PHE A 520 -3.63 -7.27 31.29
CA PHE A 520 -2.64 -6.24 31.59
C PHE A 520 -3.32 -4.96 32.11
N GLU A 521 -2.57 -4.21 32.92
CA GLU A 521 -2.94 -2.87 33.38
C GLU A 521 -1.75 -1.92 33.17
N ILE A 522 -2.04 -0.71 32.69
CA ILE A 522 -1.08 0.35 32.43
C ILE A 522 -1.63 1.68 32.98
N ASP A 523 -0.82 2.34 33.75
CA ASP A 523 -1.06 3.70 34.22
C ASP A 523 -0.23 4.68 33.37
N LEU A 524 -0.91 5.47 32.51
CA LEU A 524 -0.28 6.42 31.60
C LEU A 524 -0.50 7.84 32.09
N GLN A 525 0.59 8.58 32.30
CA GLN A 525 0.53 9.96 32.75
C GLN A 525 0.07 10.89 31.61
N ILE A 526 -1.02 11.63 31.79
CA ILE A 526 -1.44 12.65 30.84
C ILE A 526 -0.56 13.90 31.05
N PRO A 527 0.15 14.39 30.01
CA PRO A 527 0.98 15.58 30.15
C PRO A 527 0.16 16.80 30.59
N PRO A 528 0.63 17.62 31.54
CA PRO A 528 -0.02 18.87 31.92
C PRO A 528 -0.23 19.78 30.71
N GLY A 529 -1.38 20.47 30.66
CA GLY A 529 -1.74 21.36 29.56
C GLY A 529 -2.40 20.66 28.36
N SER A 530 -2.44 19.32 28.32
CA SER A 530 -3.14 18.57 27.28
C SER A 530 -4.63 18.93 27.24
N SER A 531 -5.18 19.16 26.05
CA SER A 531 -6.62 19.42 25.90
C SER A 531 -7.12 19.05 24.51
N GLY A 532 -8.39 18.58 24.41
CA GLY A 532 -9.02 18.22 23.16
C GLY A 532 -9.03 16.70 22.90
N ARG A 533 -9.15 16.30 21.64
CA ARG A 533 -9.24 14.88 21.23
C ARG A 533 -7.85 14.28 21.08
N TYR A 534 -7.70 13.09 21.69
CA TYR A 534 -6.52 12.25 21.60
C TYR A 534 -6.90 10.82 21.21
N VAL A 535 -5.92 10.05 20.79
CA VAL A 535 -6.03 8.62 20.53
C VAL A 535 -5.08 7.89 21.46
N VAL A 536 -5.57 6.87 22.14
CA VAL A 536 -4.75 5.87 22.84
C VAL A 536 -4.59 4.69 21.89
N SER A 537 -3.36 4.34 21.57
CA SER A 537 -3.03 3.19 20.75
C SER A 537 -2.23 2.18 21.58
N GLY A 538 -2.65 0.92 21.55
CA GLY A 538 -1.95 -0.20 22.17
C GLY A 538 -1.41 -1.14 21.09
N TYR A 539 -0.16 -1.59 21.26
CA TYR A 539 0.52 -2.52 20.37
C TYR A 539 1.16 -3.63 21.21
N VAL A 540 0.99 -4.89 20.84
CA VAL A 540 1.72 -6.01 21.42
C VAL A 540 2.47 -6.72 20.31
N TYR A 541 3.80 -6.58 20.29
CA TYR A 541 4.66 -7.25 19.31
C TYR A 541 5.18 -8.56 19.91
N GLY A 542 4.73 -9.67 19.32
CA GLY A 542 5.26 -11.01 19.56
C GLY A 542 6.32 -11.40 18.53
N ASP A 543 6.66 -12.68 18.48
CA ASP A 543 7.72 -13.17 17.58
C ASP A 543 7.28 -13.23 16.11
N GLN A 544 6.02 -13.58 15.83
CA GLN A 544 5.49 -13.74 14.47
C GLN A 544 4.25 -12.91 14.19
N GLU A 545 3.51 -12.55 15.23
CA GLU A 545 2.27 -11.80 15.13
C GLU A 545 2.33 -10.57 16.03
N TRP A 546 1.50 -9.59 15.73
CA TRP A 546 1.29 -8.44 16.61
C TRP A 546 -0.18 -8.08 16.72
N LEU A 547 -0.51 -7.48 17.86
CA LEU A 547 -1.86 -7.03 18.15
C LEU A 547 -1.89 -5.51 18.19
N VAL A 548 -2.97 -4.93 17.68
CA VAL A 548 -3.16 -3.47 17.70
C VAL A 548 -4.60 -3.12 18.06
N GLY A 549 -4.76 -2.12 18.90
CA GLY A 549 -6.04 -1.51 19.22
C GLY A 549 -5.95 -0.01 19.37
N THR A 550 -7.08 0.69 19.19
CA THR A 550 -7.16 2.14 19.40
C THR A 550 -8.45 2.55 20.08
N LYS A 551 -8.36 3.54 20.96
CA LYS A 551 -9.52 4.18 21.60
C LYS A 551 -9.36 5.69 21.58
N LYS A 552 -10.47 6.42 21.42
CA LYS A 552 -10.49 7.88 21.47
C LYS A 552 -10.71 8.34 22.91
N VAL A 553 -9.99 9.37 23.34
CA VAL A 553 -10.16 10.02 24.65
C VAL A 553 -10.26 11.53 24.48
N LEU A 554 -11.19 12.16 25.22
CA LEU A 554 -11.33 13.60 25.30
C LEU A 554 -10.67 14.09 26.59
N ILE A 555 -9.57 14.82 26.46
CA ILE A 555 -8.85 15.41 27.61
C ILE A 555 -9.35 16.83 27.84
N ARG A 556 -9.66 17.17 29.09
CA ARG A 556 -10.07 18.51 29.53
C ARG A 556 -9.01 19.14 30.39
N LYS A 557 -8.93 20.46 30.37
CA LYS A 557 -8.15 21.20 31.36
C LYS A 557 -8.79 21.03 32.74
N PRO A 558 -8.00 21.05 33.82
CA PRO A 558 -8.51 20.98 35.20
C PRO A 558 -9.57 22.05 35.49
#